data_3384e918846e1a7e0f616d19e97dadd3
#
_entry.id   3384e918846e1a7e0f616d19e97dadd3
#
_cell.length_a   1.000
_cell.length_b   1.000
_cell.length_c   1.000
_cell.angle_alpha   90.00
_cell.angle_beta   90.00
_cell.angle_gamma   90.00
#
_symmetry.space_group_name_H-M   'P 1'
#
loop_
_entity.id
_entity.type
_entity.pdbx_description
1 polymer ?
#
loop_
_entity_poly.entity_id
_entity_poly.type
_entity_poly.pdbx_seq_one_letter_code
_entity_poly.pdbx_strand_id
1 'polypeptide(L)'
;MQKNNYKPAKKKHLLLTALTSLILISCAVFTLCVYNRSYNAKALEDIRKADSSTGAPVSPPAISDAGGTDNENGTVNPEGSGNKSSASGELHGVWISFFDYNEKGYTRTSFTREAETMLDKCKADNFSDVFVHVRMFADAMYNSKYFPWSRYSSGKIGKSPGFDPLSIMVTEAHKRGLKIHAWINPYRITKDTTSNSALAKSSYAYKWRNSKSPSLRRNVLNYDGRLYFNPSKTQVQKLIVNGVKEIVKNYDVDGIHFDDYFYPYLGTTYRKNFDAKEYNTYVKKCRNNGTTPASIVTWRRRNVSRLIKNVYSAVKSADKKCVFGISPAGNISNLYLNNNYYCDVKEWMGNPGYIDYICPQIYWSFEHPSCPYKKTLNTWTDIKRHKSVKLYAGLAAYRAGISSKEAKAIGDKGWAKSNTVLKRQIKYAQNTGETSGFIFFDYSDLKRSSARKEINNATKLFK
;
A
#
# COMPACT_ATOMS: atom_id res chain seq x y z
N MET A 1 40.67 37.46 -44.95
CA MET A 1 39.23 37.31 -44.71
C MET A 1 38.90 35.83 -44.67
N GLN A 2 38.87 35.21 -43.48
CA GLN A 2 38.43 33.82 -43.31
C GLN A 2 37.11 33.82 -42.54
N LYS A 3 36.09 33.25 -43.15
CA LYS A 3 34.75 33.06 -42.55
C LYS A 3 34.77 31.79 -41.70
N ASN A 4 34.56 31.94 -40.40
CA ASN A 4 34.37 30.83 -39.45
C ASN A 4 32.92 30.32 -39.55
N ASN A 5 32.75 29.07 -39.99
CA ASN A 5 31.50 28.32 -39.93
C ASN A 5 31.39 27.58 -38.59
N TYR A 6 30.56 28.05 -37.67
CA TYR A 6 30.19 27.35 -36.44
C TYR A 6 28.93 26.54 -36.70
N LYS A 7 29.01 25.19 -36.59
CA LYS A 7 27.86 24.26 -36.70
C LYS A 7 27.29 23.98 -35.32
N PRO A 8 25.95 23.90 -35.17
CA PRO A 8 25.32 23.64 -33.87
C PRO A 8 25.16 22.14 -33.62
N ALA A 9 26.17 21.49 -33.03
CA ALA A 9 26.11 20.07 -32.66
C ALA A 9 25.45 19.80 -31.28
N LYS A 10 25.25 20.81 -30.44
CA LYS A 10 24.77 20.62 -29.05
C LYS A 10 23.24 20.42 -28.88
N LYS A 11 22.41 20.84 -29.85
CA LYS A 11 20.94 20.66 -29.73
C LYS A 11 20.46 19.24 -30.03
N LYS A 12 21.14 18.47 -30.84
CA LYS A 12 20.75 17.07 -31.13
C LYS A 12 21.02 16.10 -29.97
N HIS A 13 22.11 16.34 -29.20
CA HIS A 13 22.41 15.51 -28.03
C HIS A 13 21.43 15.72 -26.88
N LEU A 14 20.94 16.94 -26.66
CA LEU A 14 19.94 17.23 -25.62
C LEU A 14 18.56 16.62 -25.93
N LEU A 15 18.16 16.61 -27.19
CA LEU A 15 16.91 15.95 -27.61
C LEU A 15 17.00 14.43 -27.53
N LEU A 16 18.16 13.84 -27.85
CA LEU A 16 18.34 12.39 -27.78
C LEU A 16 18.35 11.88 -26.33
N THR A 17 18.98 12.62 -25.42
CA THR A 17 18.97 12.26 -23.98
C THR A 17 17.61 12.48 -23.32
N ALA A 18 16.82 13.46 -23.73
CA ALA A 18 15.45 13.64 -23.28
C ALA A 18 14.53 12.52 -23.81
N LEU A 19 14.69 12.10 -25.07
CA LEU A 19 13.91 11.01 -25.66
C LEU A 19 14.25 9.64 -25.03
N THR A 20 15.53 9.37 -24.75
CA THR A 20 15.96 8.13 -24.06
C THR A 20 15.50 8.09 -22.61
N SER A 21 15.45 9.23 -21.90
CA SER A 21 14.90 9.30 -20.54
C SER A 21 13.39 9.09 -20.52
N LEU A 22 12.64 9.62 -21.49
CA LEU A 22 11.19 9.37 -21.62
C LEU A 22 10.89 7.89 -21.97
N ILE A 23 11.72 7.27 -22.82
CA ILE A 23 11.57 5.84 -23.18
C ILE A 23 11.90 4.96 -21.98
N LEU A 24 12.91 5.27 -21.16
CA LEU A 24 13.26 4.51 -19.95
C LEU A 24 12.20 4.67 -18.85
N ILE A 25 11.59 5.83 -18.68
CA ILE A 25 10.46 6.04 -17.75
C ILE A 25 9.22 5.32 -18.25
N SER A 26 8.93 5.36 -19.54
CA SER A 26 7.84 4.59 -20.18
C SER A 26 8.07 3.08 -20.05
N CYS A 27 9.29 2.60 -20.23
CA CYS A 27 9.64 1.19 -20.02
C CYS A 27 9.54 0.75 -18.56
N ALA A 28 9.90 1.59 -17.59
CA ALA A 28 9.77 1.26 -16.17
C ALA A 28 8.30 1.17 -15.72
N VAL A 29 7.45 2.08 -16.18
CA VAL A 29 5.99 2.04 -15.95
C VAL A 29 5.36 0.88 -16.72
N PHE A 30 5.80 0.62 -17.96
CA PHE A 30 5.34 -0.53 -18.76
C PHE A 30 5.79 -1.85 -18.15
N THR A 31 7.01 -1.93 -17.60
CA THR A 31 7.51 -3.14 -16.91
C THR A 31 6.73 -3.41 -15.62
N LEU A 32 6.32 -2.37 -14.88
CA LEU A 32 5.46 -2.52 -13.70
C LEU A 32 4.05 -2.98 -14.09
N CYS A 33 3.50 -2.46 -15.19
CA CYS A 33 2.18 -2.84 -15.72
C CYS A 33 2.20 -4.24 -16.35
N VAL A 34 3.26 -4.59 -17.09
CA VAL A 34 3.44 -5.93 -17.69
C VAL A 34 3.76 -6.96 -16.61
N TYR A 35 4.53 -6.59 -15.58
CA TYR A 35 4.83 -7.45 -14.44
C TYR A 35 3.56 -7.77 -13.64
N ASN A 36 2.71 -6.79 -13.34
CA ASN A 36 1.40 -7.03 -12.71
C ASN A 36 0.46 -7.86 -13.61
N ARG A 37 0.52 -7.70 -14.92
CA ARG A 37 -0.30 -8.48 -15.87
C ARG A 37 0.20 -9.91 -16.04
N SER A 38 1.49 -10.09 -16.22
CA SER A 38 2.15 -11.40 -16.28
C SER A 38 2.01 -12.17 -14.96
N TYR A 39 2.09 -11.45 -13.84
CA TYR A 39 1.92 -11.96 -12.49
C TYR A 39 0.49 -12.46 -12.22
N ASN A 40 -0.52 -11.67 -12.60
CA ASN A 40 -1.93 -12.05 -12.44
C ASN A 40 -2.37 -13.11 -13.46
N ALA A 41 -1.85 -13.08 -14.70
CA ALA A 41 -2.14 -14.09 -15.71
C ALA A 41 -1.52 -15.46 -15.36
N LYS A 42 -0.28 -15.44 -14.87
CA LYS A 42 0.41 -16.69 -14.44
C LYS A 42 -0.22 -17.27 -13.18
N ALA A 43 -0.65 -16.44 -12.22
CA ALA A 43 -1.38 -16.90 -11.04
C ALA A 43 -2.75 -17.52 -11.41
N LEU A 44 -3.47 -16.95 -12.39
CA LEU A 44 -4.73 -17.51 -12.91
C LEU A 44 -4.51 -18.79 -13.70
N GLU A 45 -3.41 -18.91 -14.46
CA GLU A 45 -3.05 -20.12 -15.18
C GLU A 45 -2.62 -21.25 -14.24
N ASP A 46 -1.87 -20.94 -13.17
CA ASP A 46 -1.48 -21.89 -12.13
C ASP A 46 -2.70 -22.36 -11.31
N ILE A 47 -3.69 -21.51 -11.08
CA ILE A 47 -4.98 -21.87 -10.45
C ILE A 47 -5.79 -22.80 -11.38
N ARG A 48 -5.87 -22.52 -12.68
CA ARG A 48 -6.55 -23.40 -13.65
C ARG A 48 -5.88 -24.77 -13.79
N LYS A 49 -4.55 -24.84 -13.73
CA LYS A 49 -3.80 -26.10 -13.76
C LYS A 49 -3.94 -26.90 -12.46
N ALA A 50 -4.11 -26.24 -11.31
CA ALA A 50 -4.37 -26.90 -10.04
C ALA A 50 -5.79 -27.49 -9.97
N ASP A 51 -6.80 -26.79 -10.52
CA ASP A 51 -8.19 -27.28 -10.62
C ASP A 51 -8.36 -28.46 -11.57
N SER A 52 -7.54 -28.55 -12.62
CA SER A 52 -7.60 -29.66 -13.58
C SER A 52 -6.93 -30.96 -13.10
N SER A 53 -6.20 -30.92 -11.98
CA SER A 53 -5.46 -32.09 -11.43
C SER A 53 -6.15 -32.80 -10.26
N THR A 54 -7.28 -32.28 -9.75
CA THR A 54 -8.08 -32.94 -8.72
C THR A 54 -9.49 -33.22 -9.24
N GLY A 55 -9.67 -34.42 -9.79
CA GLY A 55 -11.00 -34.95 -10.09
C GLY A 55 -11.78 -35.26 -8.83
N ALA A 56 -12.98 -34.77 -8.81
CA ALA A 56 -14.22 -35.02 -8.08
C ALA A 56 -14.72 -33.88 -7.22
N PRO A 57 -16.00 -33.46 -7.41
CA PRO A 57 -16.61 -32.42 -6.59
C PRO A 57 -17.05 -32.99 -5.23
N VAL A 58 -16.55 -32.40 -4.16
CA VAL A 58 -17.10 -32.64 -2.82
C VAL A 58 -18.20 -31.59 -2.60
N SER A 59 -19.44 -32.01 -2.59
CA SER A 59 -20.61 -31.22 -2.23
C SER A 59 -20.57 -30.83 -0.75
N PRO A 60 -20.95 -29.61 -0.36
CA PRO A 60 -21.12 -29.27 1.05
C PRO A 60 -22.36 -29.93 1.61
N PRO A 61 -22.38 -30.28 2.92
CA PRO A 61 -23.55 -30.88 3.54
C PRO A 61 -24.73 -29.89 3.60
N ALA A 62 -25.90 -30.40 3.25
CA ALA A 62 -27.16 -29.69 3.33
C ALA A 62 -27.54 -29.37 4.78
N ILE A 63 -27.92 -28.12 5.03
CA ILE A 63 -28.62 -27.73 6.26
C ILE A 63 -30.09 -27.72 5.92
N SER A 64 -30.86 -28.52 6.65
CA SER A 64 -32.28 -28.72 6.52
C SER A 64 -33.09 -27.47 6.86
N ASP A 65 -34.02 -27.14 5.98
CA ASP A 65 -35.08 -26.17 6.17
C ASP A 65 -36.04 -26.56 7.30
N ALA A 66 -36.41 -25.57 8.11
CA ALA A 66 -37.69 -25.57 8.82
C ALA A 66 -38.49 -24.32 8.37
N GLY A 67 -39.65 -24.58 7.81
CA GLY A 67 -40.46 -23.62 7.09
C GLY A 67 -41.17 -22.59 7.97
N GLY A 68 -41.59 -21.52 7.32
CA GLY A 68 -42.52 -20.50 7.81
C GLY A 68 -42.95 -19.63 6.64
N THR A 69 -44.14 -19.94 6.11
CA THR A 69 -44.89 -19.12 5.15
C THR A 69 -45.39 -17.88 5.85
N ASP A 70 -45.24 -16.71 5.20
CA ASP A 70 -46.34 -15.73 5.15
C ASP A 70 -46.10 -14.73 4.00
N ASN A 71 -47.12 -14.65 3.17
CA ASN A 71 -47.34 -13.66 2.10
C ASN A 71 -47.66 -12.29 2.72
N GLU A 72 -47.05 -11.22 2.24
CA GLU A 72 -47.81 -9.96 2.04
C GLU A 72 -47.20 -9.11 0.93
N ASN A 73 -48.06 -8.83 -0.06
CA ASN A 73 -47.93 -7.85 -1.13
C ASN A 73 -47.94 -6.42 -0.55
N GLY A 74 -46.88 -5.66 -0.77
CA GLY A 74 -46.84 -4.23 -0.48
C GLY A 74 -46.06 -3.48 -1.54
N THR A 75 -46.77 -2.94 -2.54
CA THR A 75 -46.30 -1.93 -3.47
C THR A 75 -45.84 -0.69 -2.70
N VAL A 76 -44.57 -0.32 -2.81
CA VAL A 76 -44.06 0.97 -2.35
C VAL A 76 -43.38 1.72 -3.48
N ASN A 77 -43.94 2.88 -3.80
CA ASN A 77 -43.47 3.91 -4.72
C ASN A 77 -42.04 4.39 -4.39
N PRO A 78 -41.22 4.73 -5.38
CA PRO A 78 -39.92 5.33 -5.17
C PRO A 78 -40.02 6.86 -5.24
N GLU A 79 -40.22 7.52 -4.11
CA GLU A 79 -39.93 8.95 -3.99
C GLU A 79 -39.22 9.22 -2.65
N GLY A 80 -38.00 9.74 -2.76
CA GLY A 80 -37.18 10.12 -1.61
C GLY A 80 -35.77 10.46 -1.99
N SER A 81 -35.58 11.41 -2.93
CA SER A 81 -34.31 12.07 -3.18
C SER A 81 -33.91 12.89 -1.95
N GLY A 82 -33.36 12.23 -0.95
CA GLY A 82 -32.69 12.86 0.18
C GLY A 82 -31.22 13.09 -0.17
N ASN A 83 -30.88 14.32 -0.52
CA ASN A 83 -29.51 14.84 -0.58
C ASN A 83 -28.93 14.79 0.83
N LYS A 84 -28.33 13.64 1.24
CA LYS A 84 -27.50 13.59 2.44
C LYS A 84 -26.25 14.40 2.15
N SER A 85 -26.14 15.59 2.74
CA SER A 85 -24.93 16.39 2.82
C SER A 85 -23.76 15.53 3.26
N SER A 86 -22.58 15.73 2.67
CA SER A 86 -21.33 15.14 3.11
C SER A 86 -21.21 15.20 4.63
N ALA A 87 -21.16 14.04 5.29
CA ALA A 87 -21.05 13.96 6.72
C ALA A 87 -19.75 14.69 7.16
N SER A 88 -19.88 15.67 8.06
CA SER A 88 -18.75 16.34 8.70
C SER A 88 -17.87 15.28 9.34
N GLY A 89 -16.67 15.01 8.75
CA GLY A 89 -15.73 14.00 9.23
C GLY A 89 -15.29 12.94 8.21
N GLU A 90 -15.69 13.04 6.93
CA GLU A 90 -15.18 12.19 5.87
C GLU A 90 -13.69 12.49 5.58
N LEU A 91 -12.84 11.47 5.55
CA LEU A 91 -11.42 11.62 5.24
C LEU A 91 -11.21 11.73 3.73
N HIS A 92 -10.49 12.76 3.30
CA HIS A 92 -10.06 12.93 1.92
C HIS A 92 -8.53 12.93 1.87
N GLY A 93 -7.95 11.77 1.58
CA GLY A 93 -6.53 11.55 1.67
C GLY A 93 -5.84 11.42 0.31
N VAL A 94 -4.54 11.64 0.31
CA VAL A 94 -3.66 11.35 -0.83
C VAL A 94 -2.35 10.76 -0.34
N TRP A 95 -1.85 9.74 -1.06
CA TRP A 95 -0.52 9.18 -0.82
C TRP A 95 0.54 10.04 -1.50
N ILE A 96 1.56 10.43 -0.74
CA ILE A 96 2.83 11.00 -1.23
C ILE A 96 3.86 9.89 -1.12
N SER A 97 4.23 9.33 -2.27
CA SER A 97 5.05 8.13 -2.35
C SER A 97 6.54 8.45 -2.52
N PHE A 98 7.41 7.44 -2.43
CA PHE A 98 8.83 7.64 -2.73
C PHE A 98 9.11 7.97 -4.20
N PHE A 99 8.16 7.79 -5.10
CA PHE A 99 8.25 8.24 -6.49
C PHE A 99 8.18 9.77 -6.63
N ASP A 100 7.64 10.45 -5.62
CA ASP A 100 7.56 11.91 -5.56
C ASP A 100 8.85 12.55 -5.06
N TYR A 101 9.78 11.77 -4.47
CA TYR A 101 11.03 12.26 -3.93
C TYR A 101 12.17 12.22 -4.92
N ASN A 102 13.11 13.17 -4.79
CA ASN A 102 14.33 13.21 -5.58
C ASN A 102 15.35 12.16 -5.07
N GLU A 103 15.71 11.20 -5.91
CA GLU A 103 16.70 10.17 -5.56
C GLU A 103 18.13 10.71 -5.33
N LYS A 104 18.42 11.92 -5.79
CA LYS A 104 19.71 12.59 -5.53
C LYS A 104 19.77 13.22 -4.13
N GLY A 105 18.66 13.21 -3.40
CA GLY A 105 18.53 13.81 -2.07
C GLY A 105 18.29 15.33 -2.13
N TYR A 106 18.33 15.95 -0.95
CA TYR A 106 17.95 17.34 -0.77
C TYR A 106 18.91 18.10 0.14
N THR A 107 18.93 19.41 0.01
CA THR A 107 19.29 20.34 1.09
C THR A 107 18.02 20.68 1.89
N ARG A 108 18.18 21.23 3.11
CA ARG A 108 17.02 21.68 3.92
C ARG A 108 16.11 22.61 3.11
N THR A 109 16.67 23.63 2.45
CA THR A 109 15.90 24.62 1.67
C THR A 109 15.15 23.96 0.51
N SER A 110 15.80 23.08 -0.25
CA SER A 110 15.13 22.43 -1.38
C SER A 110 14.04 21.44 -0.92
N PHE A 111 14.26 20.73 0.20
CA PHE A 111 13.23 19.85 0.76
C PHE A 111 12.03 20.62 1.31
N THR A 112 12.27 21.74 2.04
CA THR A 112 11.19 22.58 2.55
C THR A 112 10.32 23.10 1.40
N ARG A 113 10.92 23.62 0.34
CA ARG A 113 10.19 24.11 -0.85
C ARG A 113 9.39 22.99 -1.53
N GLU A 114 9.96 21.80 -1.63
CA GLU A 114 9.25 20.63 -2.20
C GLU A 114 8.06 20.24 -1.33
N ALA A 115 8.25 20.17 0.00
CA ALA A 115 7.19 19.88 0.96
C ALA A 115 6.06 20.90 0.88
N GLU A 116 6.39 22.20 0.89
CA GLU A 116 5.42 23.29 0.74
C GLU A 116 4.63 23.12 -0.57
N THR A 117 5.31 22.93 -1.68
CA THR A 117 4.68 22.73 -3.01
C THR A 117 3.71 21.55 -3.02
N MET A 118 4.12 20.41 -2.43
CA MET A 118 3.27 19.22 -2.34
C MET A 118 2.02 19.48 -1.50
N LEU A 119 2.20 20.07 -0.33
CA LEU A 119 1.12 20.27 0.64
C LEU A 119 0.16 21.39 0.21
N ASP A 120 0.67 22.46 -0.43
CA ASP A 120 -0.18 23.50 -1.05
C ASP A 120 -1.08 22.91 -2.12
N LYS A 121 -0.54 22.03 -2.97
CA LYS A 121 -1.32 21.33 -4.00
C LYS A 121 -2.40 20.45 -3.39
N CYS A 122 -2.06 19.68 -2.34
CA CYS A 122 -3.03 18.84 -1.65
C CYS A 122 -4.15 19.70 -1.03
N LYS A 123 -3.81 20.81 -0.39
CA LYS A 123 -4.79 21.74 0.20
C LYS A 123 -5.68 22.40 -0.85
N ALA A 124 -5.08 22.83 -1.97
CA ALA A 124 -5.82 23.44 -3.08
C ALA A 124 -6.81 22.47 -3.76
N ASP A 125 -6.53 21.16 -3.72
CA ASP A 125 -7.42 20.12 -4.21
C ASP A 125 -8.41 19.58 -3.14
N ASN A 126 -8.55 20.28 -2.00
CA ASN A 126 -9.45 19.98 -0.87
C ASN A 126 -9.17 18.64 -0.15
N PHE A 127 -7.95 18.13 -0.19
CA PHE A 127 -7.56 17.03 0.69
C PHE A 127 -7.50 17.49 2.14
N SER A 128 -7.85 16.60 3.06
CA SER A 128 -7.78 16.82 4.51
C SER A 128 -6.58 16.11 5.15
N ASP A 129 -6.10 15.05 4.50
CA ASP A 129 -5.08 14.15 5.04
C ASP A 129 -4.03 13.79 3.97
N VAL A 130 -2.76 13.71 4.39
CA VAL A 130 -1.66 13.24 3.54
C VAL A 130 -0.99 12.02 4.15
N PHE A 131 -0.74 11.00 3.33
CA PHE A 131 -0.10 9.74 3.71
C PHE A 131 1.30 9.72 3.14
N VAL A 132 2.29 10.11 3.95
CA VAL A 132 3.65 10.41 3.51
C VAL A 132 4.56 9.22 3.72
N HIS A 133 5.20 8.72 2.66
CA HIS A 133 6.10 7.59 2.73
C HIS A 133 7.39 7.97 3.46
N VAL A 134 7.51 7.58 4.72
CA VAL A 134 8.65 7.89 5.60
C VAL A 134 9.61 6.73 5.77
N ARG A 135 9.16 5.49 5.46
CA ARG A 135 10.00 4.28 5.49
C ARG A 135 9.60 3.33 4.36
N MET A 136 10.22 3.53 3.20
CA MET A 136 9.95 2.80 1.96
C MET A 136 10.56 1.41 1.98
N PHE A 137 11.73 1.32 2.62
CA PHE A 137 12.55 0.12 2.76
C PHE A 137 13.00 -0.01 4.23
N ALA A 138 14.12 -0.67 4.47
CA ALA A 138 14.71 -0.70 5.80
C ALA A 138 15.53 0.57 6.11
N ASP A 139 14.99 1.74 5.81
CA ASP A 139 15.58 3.08 5.93
C ASP A 139 14.56 4.08 6.51
N ALA A 140 14.93 5.34 6.72
CA ALA A 140 14.07 6.35 7.29
C ALA A 140 14.28 7.74 6.66
N MET A 141 13.18 8.47 6.44
CA MET A 141 13.16 9.91 6.10
C MET A 141 13.10 10.79 7.36
N TYR A 142 13.61 10.28 8.47
CA TYR A 142 13.63 10.95 9.78
C TYR A 142 14.82 10.48 10.62
N ASN A 143 15.14 11.21 11.68
CA ASN A 143 16.22 10.83 12.59
C ASN A 143 15.82 9.64 13.45
N SER A 144 16.33 8.45 13.09
CA SER A 144 15.95 7.19 13.72
C SER A 144 17.15 6.50 14.40
N LYS A 145 16.89 5.95 15.61
CA LYS A 145 17.82 5.04 16.31
C LYS A 145 17.81 3.62 15.75
N TYR A 146 16.78 3.27 14.98
CA TYR A 146 16.52 1.90 14.49
C TYR A 146 16.82 1.72 13.02
N PHE A 147 16.63 2.77 12.21
CA PHE A 147 16.76 2.71 10.76
C PHE A 147 17.76 3.75 10.26
N PRO A 148 18.62 3.41 9.29
CA PRO A 148 19.55 4.37 8.70
C PRO A 148 18.78 5.42 7.88
N TRP A 149 19.39 6.58 7.69
CA TRP A 149 18.87 7.58 6.77
C TRP A 149 18.62 7.01 5.38
N SER A 150 17.47 7.34 4.80
CA SER A 150 17.12 6.95 3.45
C SER A 150 18.01 7.65 2.40
N ARG A 151 18.24 6.96 1.29
CA ARG A 151 18.89 7.59 0.13
C ARG A 151 18.07 8.77 -0.41
N TYR A 152 16.75 8.73 -0.28
CA TYR A 152 15.86 9.81 -0.73
C TYR A 152 15.99 11.09 0.09
N SER A 153 16.58 11.04 1.29
CA SER A 153 16.84 12.26 2.07
C SER A 153 18.15 12.96 1.67
N SER A 154 19.21 12.18 1.37
CA SER A 154 20.58 12.71 1.18
C SER A 154 21.28 12.26 -0.11
N GLY A 155 20.60 11.49 -0.97
CA GLY A 155 21.20 10.85 -2.14
C GLY A 155 22.00 9.58 -1.84
N LYS A 156 22.29 9.27 -0.57
CA LYS A 156 23.08 8.11 -0.16
C LYS A 156 22.53 7.45 1.10
N ILE A 157 22.32 6.14 1.02
CA ILE A 157 21.84 5.35 2.17
C ILE A 157 22.75 5.50 3.39
N GLY A 158 22.18 5.76 4.55
CA GLY A 158 22.88 5.90 5.82
C GLY A 158 23.60 7.24 6.06
N LYS A 159 23.61 8.15 5.07
CA LYS A 159 24.16 9.51 5.20
C LYS A 159 23.06 10.45 5.69
N SER A 160 23.33 11.21 6.77
CA SER A 160 22.43 12.26 7.24
C SER A 160 22.32 13.38 6.19
N PRO A 161 21.12 13.91 5.95
CA PRO A 161 20.94 15.10 5.11
C PRO A 161 21.29 16.41 5.83
N GLY A 162 21.59 16.37 7.15
CA GLY A 162 21.82 17.57 7.97
C GLY A 162 20.54 18.28 8.43
N PHE A 163 19.37 17.70 8.20
CA PHE A 163 18.07 18.16 8.66
C PHE A 163 17.10 16.96 8.81
N ASP A 164 15.91 17.20 9.35
CA ASP A 164 14.91 16.14 9.53
C ASP A 164 13.72 16.34 8.58
N PRO A 165 13.62 15.52 7.51
CA PRO A 165 12.54 15.62 6.53
C PRO A 165 11.15 15.45 7.12
N LEU A 166 10.95 14.48 8.03
CA LEU A 166 9.63 14.23 8.62
C LEU A 166 9.19 15.41 9.49
N SER A 167 10.09 15.99 10.27
CA SER A 167 9.79 17.18 11.08
C SER A 167 9.32 18.36 10.20
N ILE A 168 9.96 18.56 9.03
CA ILE A 168 9.52 19.60 8.08
C ILE A 168 8.12 19.26 7.54
N MET A 169 7.90 18.02 7.08
CA MET A 169 6.60 17.60 6.53
C MET A 169 5.46 17.77 7.54
N VAL A 170 5.66 17.38 8.79
CA VAL A 170 4.67 17.54 9.88
C VAL A 170 4.34 19.01 10.09
N THR A 171 5.38 19.84 10.26
CA THR A 171 5.21 21.28 10.48
C THR A 171 4.45 21.94 9.32
N GLU A 172 4.84 21.66 8.09
CA GLU A 172 4.23 22.27 6.91
C GLU A 172 2.81 21.73 6.62
N ALA A 173 2.52 20.46 6.96
CA ALA A 173 1.16 19.91 6.87
C ALA A 173 0.21 20.59 7.86
N HIS A 174 0.60 20.68 9.12
CA HIS A 174 -0.22 21.29 10.17
C HIS A 174 -0.45 22.80 9.95
N LYS A 175 0.55 23.55 9.46
CA LYS A 175 0.36 24.97 9.05
C LYS A 175 -0.76 25.15 8.02
N ARG A 176 -1.03 24.13 7.21
CA ARG A 176 -2.09 24.14 6.18
C ARG A 176 -3.40 23.51 6.65
N GLY A 177 -3.46 23.06 7.91
CA GLY A 177 -4.60 22.32 8.46
C GLY A 177 -4.78 20.94 7.81
N LEU A 178 -3.70 20.32 7.34
CA LEU A 178 -3.67 18.95 6.83
C LEU A 178 -3.21 18.00 7.94
N LYS A 179 -3.89 16.87 8.09
CA LYS A 179 -3.39 15.77 8.91
C LYS A 179 -2.34 14.98 8.16
N ILE A 180 -1.32 14.49 8.90
CA ILE A 180 -0.22 13.73 8.30
C ILE A 180 -0.11 12.33 8.90
N HIS A 181 -0.12 11.33 8.02
CA HIS A 181 0.06 9.92 8.38
C HIS A 181 1.43 9.43 7.89
N ALA A 182 2.24 8.90 8.80
CA ALA A 182 3.53 8.32 8.46
C ALA A 182 3.34 6.94 7.82
N TRP A 183 3.59 6.86 6.51
CA TRP A 183 3.46 5.61 5.77
C TRP A 183 4.75 4.80 5.81
N ILE A 184 4.63 3.53 6.16
CA ILE A 184 5.71 2.57 6.41
C ILE A 184 5.43 1.28 5.65
N ASN A 185 6.45 0.80 4.90
CA ASN A 185 6.51 -0.57 4.44
C ASN A 185 7.20 -1.43 5.53
N PRO A 186 6.51 -2.40 6.15
CA PRO A 186 7.07 -3.05 7.34
C PRO A 186 8.22 -4.02 7.07
N TYR A 187 8.21 -4.80 5.97
CA TYR A 187 9.12 -5.93 5.81
C TYR A 187 10.10 -5.81 4.64
N ARG A 188 9.86 -4.95 3.68
CA ARG A 188 10.70 -4.82 2.50
C ARG A 188 12.00 -4.10 2.85
N ILE A 189 13.16 -4.72 2.52
CA ILE A 189 14.48 -4.14 2.82
C ILE A 189 15.07 -3.43 1.61
N THR A 190 14.95 -4.03 0.41
CA THR A 190 15.50 -3.46 -0.84
C THR A 190 14.44 -3.41 -1.93
N LYS A 191 14.63 -2.49 -2.89
CA LYS A 191 13.73 -2.33 -4.04
C LYS A 191 13.83 -3.50 -5.03
N ASP A 192 15.05 -3.81 -5.47
CA ASP A 192 15.31 -4.66 -6.63
C ASP A 192 16.69 -5.35 -6.59
N THR A 193 17.31 -5.45 -5.42
CA THR A 193 18.66 -6.02 -5.28
C THR A 193 18.85 -6.79 -3.99
N THR A 194 19.78 -7.75 -4.01
CA THR A 194 20.26 -8.48 -2.83
C THR A 194 21.66 -8.05 -2.40
N SER A 195 22.24 -7.04 -3.03
CA SER A 195 23.59 -6.58 -2.73
C SER A 195 23.70 -5.95 -1.34
N ASN A 196 24.78 -6.26 -0.64
CA ASN A 196 25.15 -5.59 0.62
C ASN A 196 25.46 -4.10 0.42
N SER A 197 25.85 -3.66 -0.79
CA SER A 197 26.10 -2.25 -1.10
C SER A 197 24.82 -1.38 -1.03
N ALA A 198 23.65 -2.00 -1.13
CA ALA A 198 22.36 -1.33 -0.96
C ALA A 198 21.97 -1.12 0.51
N LEU A 199 22.78 -1.59 1.46
CA LEU A 199 22.51 -1.51 2.89
C LEU A 199 23.53 -0.60 3.59
N ALA A 200 23.07 0.26 4.47
CA ALA A 200 23.97 0.98 5.37
C ALA A 200 24.60 -0.02 6.36
N LYS A 201 25.93 0.05 6.55
CA LYS A 201 26.67 -0.83 7.49
C LYS A 201 26.14 -0.74 8.93
N SER A 202 25.61 0.42 9.32
CA SER A 202 24.99 0.67 10.64
C SER A 202 23.64 -0.03 10.83
N SER A 203 22.94 -0.39 9.74
CA SER A 203 21.59 -0.94 9.79
C SER A 203 21.51 -2.34 10.40
N TYR A 204 20.39 -2.67 11.04
CA TYR A 204 20.09 -4.04 11.50
C TYR A 204 20.06 -5.03 10.34
N ALA A 205 19.57 -4.65 9.16
CA ALA A 205 19.56 -5.50 7.98
C ALA A 205 20.98 -5.95 7.60
N TYR A 206 21.94 -5.01 7.54
CA TYR A 206 23.34 -5.33 7.26
C TYR A 206 23.97 -6.18 8.37
N LYS A 207 23.82 -5.76 9.63
CA LYS A 207 24.40 -6.47 10.80
C LYS A 207 23.86 -7.89 10.92
N TRP A 208 22.58 -8.10 10.75
CA TRP A 208 21.99 -9.44 10.80
C TRP A 208 22.44 -10.32 9.65
N ARG A 209 22.40 -9.79 8.42
CA ARG A 209 22.79 -10.55 7.24
C ARG A 209 24.25 -11.03 7.29
N ASN A 210 25.15 -10.22 7.82
CA ASN A 210 26.58 -10.50 7.92
C ASN A 210 27.00 -11.08 9.29
N SER A 211 26.05 -11.46 10.14
CA SER A 211 26.32 -12.03 11.45
C SER A 211 26.98 -13.42 11.34
N LYS A 212 27.89 -13.73 12.26
CA LYS A 212 28.42 -15.11 12.45
C LYS A 212 27.33 -16.07 12.90
N SER A 213 26.29 -15.61 13.63
CA SER A 213 25.17 -16.42 14.11
C SER A 213 24.22 -16.81 12.97
N PRO A 214 24.04 -18.11 12.66
CA PRO A 214 23.06 -18.57 11.68
C PRO A 214 21.64 -18.13 12.00
N SER A 215 21.27 -18.06 13.29
CA SER A 215 19.94 -17.64 13.73
C SER A 215 19.69 -16.15 13.44
N LEU A 216 20.69 -15.27 13.64
CA LEU A 216 20.58 -13.85 13.32
C LEU A 216 20.52 -13.59 11.82
N ARG A 217 21.27 -14.35 11.01
CA ARG A 217 21.17 -14.24 9.55
C ARG A 217 19.76 -14.50 9.03
N ARG A 218 18.98 -15.35 9.70
CA ARG A 218 17.59 -15.65 9.34
C ARG A 218 16.61 -14.51 9.60
N ASN A 219 17.01 -13.39 10.20
CA ASN A 219 16.21 -12.18 10.29
C ASN A 219 16.06 -11.47 8.93
N VAL A 220 16.99 -11.76 7.99
CA VAL A 220 16.96 -11.21 6.62
C VAL A 220 16.86 -12.37 5.63
N LEU A 221 15.87 -12.33 4.78
CA LEU A 221 15.61 -13.34 3.76
C LEU A 221 15.90 -12.76 2.37
N ASN A 222 16.54 -13.57 1.52
CA ASN A 222 16.66 -13.30 0.10
C ASN A 222 15.55 -14.05 -0.62
N TYR A 223 14.75 -13.34 -1.39
CA TYR A 223 13.68 -13.92 -2.18
C TYR A 223 13.39 -13.07 -3.42
N ASP A 224 13.26 -13.70 -4.57
CA ASP A 224 12.94 -13.06 -5.85
C ASP A 224 13.78 -11.79 -6.14
N GLY A 225 15.10 -11.91 -5.99
CA GLY A 225 16.06 -10.83 -6.26
C GLY A 225 16.03 -9.66 -5.26
N ARG A 226 15.34 -9.80 -4.12
CA ARG A 226 15.17 -8.75 -3.11
C ARG A 226 15.45 -9.26 -1.71
N LEU A 227 15.65 -8.33 -0.79
CA LEU A 227 15.79 -8.61 0.64
C LEU A 227 14.53 -8.24 1.40
N TYR A 228 14.17 -9.11 2.34
CA TYR A 228 13.02 -8.92 3.23
C TYR A 228 13.41 -9.20 4.68
N PHE A 229 12.82 -8.49 5.61
CA PHE A 229 12.78 -8.92 6.99
C PHE A 229 11.89 -10.15 7.13
N ASN A 230 12.33 -11.11 7.95
CA ASN A 230 11.58 -12.35 8.19
C ASN A 230 10.42 -12.10 9.17
N PRO A 231 9.14 -12.18 8.72
CA PRO A 231 7.99 -11.85 9.56
C PRO A 231 7.82 -12.76 10.77
N SER A 232 8.40 -13.96 10.73
CA SER A 232 8.30 -14.93 11.83
C SER A 232 9.24 -14.63 13.00
N LYS A 233 10.23 -13.74 12.82
CA LYS A 233 11.28 -13.48 13.82
C LYS A 233 10.86 -12.40 14.80
N THR A 234 10.87 -12.73 16.08
CA THR A 234 10.54 -11.80 17.16
C THR A 234 11.43 -10.55 17.16
N GLN A 235 12.72 -10.70 16.83
CA GLN A 235 13.65 -9.58 16.74
C GLN A 235 13.26 -8.58 15.63
N VAL A 236 12.79 -9.09 14.49
CA VAL A 236 12.26 -8.28 13.38
C VAL A 236 11.00 -7.54 13.83
N GLN A 237 10.05 -8.25 14.45
CA GLN A 237 8.83 -7.61 14.95
C GLN A 237 9.12 -6.51 15.97
N LYS A 238 10.03 -6.77 16.92
CA LYS A 238 10.48 -5.75 17.90
C LYS A 238 11.11 -4.54 17.22
N LEU A 239 11.96 -4.75 16.19
CA LEU A 239 12.57 -3.65 15.42
C LEU A 239 11.51 -2.77 14.78
N ILE A 240 10.50 -3.37 14.12
CA ILE A 240 9.43 -2.64 13.43
C ILE A 240 8.58 -1.86 14.45
N VAL A 241 8.14 -2.52 15.53
CA VAL A 241 7.33 -1.91 16.60
C VAL A 241 8.07 -0.73 17.25
N ASN A 242 9.36 -0.90 17.56
CA ASN A 242 10.17 0.16 18.16
C ASN A 242 10.34 1.36 17.23
N GLY A 243 10.53 1.11 15.92
CA GLY A 243 10.61 2.18 14.93
C GLY A 243 9.29 2.94 14.76
N VAL A 244 8.13 2.26 14.85
CA VAL A 244 6.82 2.93 14.86
C VAL A 244 6.64 3.74 16.13
N LYS A 245 6.96 3.17 17.30
CA LYS A 245 6.87 3.88 18.58
C LYS A 245 7.78 5.11 18.62
N GLU A 246 8.95 5.05 17.99
CA GLU A 246 9.86 6.18 17.84
C GLU A 246 9.23 7.33 17.07
N ILE A 247 8.55 7.05 15.94
CA ILE A 247 7.83 8.06 15.15
C ILE A 247 6.78 8.75 16.01
N VAL A 248 5.87 7.98 16.60
CA VAL A 248 4.73 8.54 17.38
C VAL A 248 5.20 9.33 18.60
N LYS A 249 6.36 8.98 19.19
CA LYS A 249 6.90 9.72 20.35
C LYS A 249 7.62 11.01 19.99
N ASN A 250 8.25 11.06 18.81
CA ASN A 250 9.16 12.14 18.46
C ASN A 250 8.56 13.12 17.46
N TYR A 251 7.46 12.76 16.80
CA TYR A 251 6.82 13.56 15.75
C TYR A 251 5.32 13.61 16.01
N ASP A 252 4.74 14.77 15.84
CA ASP A 252 3.30 15.03 15.97
C ASP A 252 2.56 14.53 14.70
N VAL A 253 2.65 13.22 14.44
CA VAL A 253 1.93 12.60 13.32
C VAL A 253 0.53 12.19 13.75
N ASP A 254 -0.47 12.49 12.92
CA ASP A 254 -1.87 12.13 13.18
C ASP A 254 -2.13 10.63 13.05
N GLY A 255 -1.28 9.91 12.30
CA GLY A 255 -1.43 8.49 12.12
C GLY A 255 -0.18 7.75 11.65
N ILE A 256 -0.24 6.43 11.81
CA ILE A 256 0.67 5.46 11.21
C ILE A 256 -0.09 4.68 10.15
N HIS A 257 0.51 4.48 8.99
CA HIS A 257 -0.08 3.78 7.86
C HIS A 257 0.86 2.68 7.35
N PHE A 258 0.33 1.45 7.21
CA PHE A 258 1.03 0.37 6.51
C PHE A 258 0.38 0.11 5.15
N ASP A 259 1.19 -0.25 4.16
CA ASP A 259 0.73 -0.69 2.84
C ASP A 259 0.44 -2.21 2.80
N ASP A 260 0.41 -2.80 1.60
CA ASP A 260 0.15 -4.22 1.36
C ASP A 260 1.40 -5.12 1.32
N TYR A 261 2.61 -4.56 1.53
CA TYR A 261 3.86 -5.31 1.43
C TYR A 261 4.19 -6.09 2.71
N PHE A 262 3.40 -7.13 3.05
CA PHE A 262 3.71 -8.04 4.15
C PHE A 262 4.59 -9.21 3.69
N TYR A 263 4.02 -10.21 3.03
CA TYR A 263 4.78 -11.28 2.40
C TYR A 263 4.85 -11.07 0.89
N PRO A 264 5.98 -11.42 0.24
CA PRO A 264 6.01 -11.49 -1.22
C PRO A 264 5.15 -12.66 -1.73
N TYR A 265 4.87 -12.65 -3.03
CA TYR A 265 4.26 -13.81 -3.68
C TYR A 265 5.23 -15.00 -3.67
N LEU A 266 4.86 -16.09 -3.01
CA LEU A 266 5.72 -17.24 -2.78
C LEU A 266 5.54 -18.37 -3.82
N GLY A 267 4.69 -18.18 -4.82
CA GLY A 267 4.46 -19.16 -5.89
C GLY A 267 3.88 -20.47 -5.39
N THR A 268 3.90 -21.47 -6.25
CA THR A 268 3.41 -22.84 -5.95
C THR A 268 4.27 -23.55 -4.89
N THR A 269 5.54 -23.15 -4.74
CA THR A 269 6.47 -23.72 -3.78
C THR A 269 6.43 -23.08 -2.39
N TYR A 270 5.39 -22.28 -2.08
CA TYR A 270 5.26 -21.53 -0.82
C TYR A 270 5.50 -22.36 0.44
N ARG A 271 5.23 -23.67 0.42
CA ARG A 271 5.46 -24.57 1.57
C ARG A 271 6.93 -24.84 1.86
N LYS A 272 7.83 -24.61 0.90
CA LYS A 272 9.26 -25.00 0.97
C LYS A 272 10.21 -23.81 0.94
N ASN A 273 9.71 -22.57 0.71
CA ASN A 273 10.54 -21.39 0.51
C ASN A 273 10.36 -20.33 1.63
N PHE A 274 11.11 -19.25 1.52
CA PHE A 274 11.09 -18.07 2.36
C PHE A 274 11.38 -18.39 3.84
N ASP A 275 10.37 -18.45 4.69
CA ASP A 275 10.46 -18.75 6.13
C ASP A 275 10.04 -20.20 6.48
N ALA A 276 10.00 -21.09 5.52
CA ALA A 276 9.63 -22.51 5.73
C ALA A 276 10.54 -23.22 6.76
N LYS A 277 11.81 -22.81 6.88
CA LYS A 277 12.73 -23.31 7.91
C LYS A 277 12.23 -23.01 9.32
N GLU A 278 11.77 -21.80 9.55
CA GLU A 278 11.22 -21.34 10.82
C GLU A 278 9.88 -22.06 11.11
N TYR A 279 9.05 -22.27 10.10
CA TYR A 279 7.83 -23.05 10.23
C TYR A 279 8.13 -24.50 10.63
N ASN A 280 9.12 -25.16 10.04
CA ASN A 280 9.51 -26.51 10.41
C ASN A 280 10.01 -26.59 11.88
N THR A 281 10.69 -25.54 12.35
CA THR A 281 11.08 -25.44 13.76
C THR A 281 9.86 -25.30 14.67
N TYR A 282 8.87 -24.49 14.26
CA TYR A 282 7.59 -24.36 14.97
C TYR A 282 6.85 -25.71 15.03
N VAL A 283 6.77 -26.46 13.93
CA VAL A 283 6.13 -27.78 13.88
C VAL A 283 6.79 -28.76 14.84
N LYS A 284 8.14 -28.83 14.85
CA LYS A 284 8.88 -29.67 15.79
C LYS A 284 8.57 -29.32 17.24
N LYS A 285 8.56 -28.00 17.56
CA LYS A 285 8.22 -27.55 18.91
C LYS A 285 6.79 -27.94 19.33
N CYS A 286 5.82 -27.79 18.44
CA CYS A 286 4.44 -28.21 18.70
C CYS A 286 4.36 -29.70 19.02
N ARG A 287 4.99 -30.55 18.21
CA ARG A 287 5.01 -32.01 18.38
C ARG A 287 5.66 -32.41 19.72
N ASN A 288 6.81 -31.79 20.03
CA ASN A 288 7.50 -32.07 21.32
C ASN A 288 6.66 -31.65 22.52
N ASN A 289 5.76 -30.68 22.38
CA ASN A 289 4.83 -30.23 23.44
C ASN A 289 3.47 -30.92 23.38
N GLY A 290 3.28 -31.96 22.56
CA GLY A 290 2.00 -32.67 22.42
C GLY A 290 0.88 -31.85 21.77
N THR A 291 1.22 -30.75 21.06
CA THR A 291 0.21 -29.87 20.43
C THR A 291 0.18 -30.00 18.91
N THR A 292 -1.00 -29.90 18.33
CA THR A 292 -1.17 -29.93 16.87
C THR A 292 -0.68 -28.63 16.24
N PRO A 293 0.29 -28.68 15.29
CA PRO A 293 0.76 -27.48 14.63
C PRO A 293 -0.29 -26.91 13.66
N ALA A 294 -0.43 -25.59 13.65
CA ALA A 294 -1.22 -24.92 12.61
C ALA A 294 -0.59 -25.10 11.23
N SER A 295 -1.39 -25.01 10.16
CA SER A 295 -0.86 -25.01 8.78
C SER A 295 0.12 -23.86 8.59
N ILE A 296 1.03 -23.98 7.60
CA ILE A 296 1.99 -22.91 7.28
C ILE A 296 1.27 -21.60 6.91
N VAL A 297 0.12 -21.67 6.24
CA VAL A 297 -0.70 -20.50 5.86
C VAL A 297 -1.24 -19.82 7.12
N THR A 298 -1.86 -20.59 8.02
CA THR A 298 -2.37 -20.06 9.30
C THR A 298 -1.23 -19.50 10.16
N TRP A 299 -0.08 -20.18 10.21
CA TRP A 299 1.08 -19.73 10.97
C TRP A 299 1.63 -18.39 10.43
N ARG A 300 1.72 -18.20 9.10
CA ARG A 300 2.14 -16.94 8.48
C ARG A 300 1.14 -15.82 8.76
N ARG A 301 -0.17 -16.07 8.62
CA ARG A 301 -1.21 -15.09 8.99
C ARG A 301 -1.08 -14.66 10.44
N ARG A 302 -0.91 -15.60 11.37
CA ARG A 302 -0.67 -15.29 12.79
C ARG A 302 0.59 -14.46 13.03
N ASN A 303 1.65 -14.63 12.24
CA ASN A 303 2.85 -13.80 12.33
C ASN A 303 2.58 -12.35 11.90
N VAL A 304 1.81 -12.13 10.84
CA VAL A 304 1.39 -10.80 10.39
C VAL A 304 0.43 -10.17 11.41
N SER A 305 -0.66 -10.86 11.77
CA SER A 305 -1.64 -10.36 12.77
C SER A 305 -1.00 -9.99 14.10
N ARG A 306 0.01 -10.75 14.55
CA ARG A 306 0.78 -10.42 15.76
C ARG A 306 1.56 -9.13 15.62
N LEU A 307 2.20 -8.86 14.46
CA LEU A 307 2.84 -7.57 14.22
C LEU A 307 1.82 -6.44 14.28
N ILE A 308 0.70 -6.59 13.56
CA ILE A 308 -0.36 -5.57 13.51
C ILE A 308 -0.87 -5.23 14.91
N LYS A 309 -1.19 -6.24 15.72
CA LYS A 309 -1.63 -6.07 17.10
C LYS A 309 -0.59 -5.36 17.97
N ASN A 310 0.68 -5.74 17.84
CA ASN A 310 1.77 -5.13 18.60
C ASN A 310 2.02 -3.67 18.19
N VAL A 311 1.90 -3.36 16.89
CA VAL A 311 2.01 -1.98 16.38
C VAL A 311 0.85 -1.13 16.89
N TYR A 312 -0.39 -1.62 16.79
CA TYR A 312 -1.55 -0.92 17.35
C TYR A 312 -1.35 -0.58 18.83
N SER A 313 -0.98 -1.57 19.63
CA SER A 313 -0.70 -1.38 21.06
C SER A 313 0.40 -0.35 21.32
N ALA A 314 1.48 -0.39 20.52
CA ALA A 314 2.59 0.56 20.66
C ALA A 314 2.19 1.99 20.27
N VAL A 315 1.39 2.17 19.21
CA VAL A 315 0.83 3.46 18.80
C VAL A 315 -0.04 4.02 19.92
N LYS A 316 -1.04 3.25 20.38
CA LYS A 316 -1.99 3.70 21.43
C LYS A 316 -1.33 3.93 22.80
N SER A 317 -0.24 3.23 23.09
CA SER A 317 0.56 3.49 24.31
C SER A 317 1.40 4.75 24.23
N ALA A 318 1.83 5.14 23.01
CA ALA A 318 2.63 6.34 22.79
C ALA A 318 1.75 7.59 22.68
N ASP A 319 0.66 7.51 21.90
CA ASP A 319 -0.38 8.51 21.76
C ASP A 319 -1.73 7.86 21.44
N LYS A 320 -2.74 8.07 22.28
CA LYS A 320 -4.09 7.55 22.10
C LYS A 320 -4.83 8.16 20.91
N LYS A 321 -4.47 9.39 20.51
CA LYS A 321 -5.09 10.12 19.40
C LYS A 321 -4.53 9.68 18.04
N CYS A 322 -3.26 9.29 17.98
CA CYS A 322 -2.63 8.79 16.77
C CYS A 322 -3.35 7.54 16.27
N VAL A 323 -3.82 7.56 15.01
CA VAL A 323 -4.52 6.42 14.42
C VAL A 323 -3.56 5.46 13.72
N PHE A 324 -3.92 4.17 13.67
CA PHE A 324 -3.17 3.17 12.91
C PHE A 324 -4.07 2.45 11.91
N GLY A 325 -3.67 2.44 10.64
CA GLY A 325 -4.41 1.75 9.60
C GLY A 325 -3.55 1.09 8.55
N ILE A 326 -4.22 0.33 7.69
CA ILE A 326 -3.57 -0.53 6.67
C ILE A 326 -4.28 -0.35 5.34
N SER A 327 -3.49 -0.32 4.26
CA SER A 327 -3.97 -0.30 2.87
C SER A 327 -3.62 -1.62 2.18
N PRO A 328 -4.45 -2.68 2.34
CA PRO A 328 -4.22 -3.97 1.70
C PRO A 328 -4.64 -3.94 0.22
N ALA A 329 -4.22 -4.97 -0.55
CA ALA A 329 -4.71 -5.16 -1.91
C ALA A 329 -6.24 -5.24 -1.95
N GLY A 330 -6.85 -4.60 -2.97
CA GLY A 330 -8.31 -4.40 -3.06
C GLY A 330 -9.11 -5.68 -3.28
N ASN A 331 -8.55 -6.71 -3.93
CA ASN A 331 -9.23 -7.99 -4.11
C ASN A 331 -9.03 -8.88 -2.88
N ILE A 332 -10.08 -9.05 -2.09
CA ILE A 332 -10.07 -9.85 -0.86
C ILE A 332 -9.65 -11.30 -1.13
N SER A 333 -10.08 -11.90 -2.22
CA SER A 333 -9.72 -13.29 -2.55
C SER A 333 -8.21 -13.46 -2.67
N ASN A 334 -7.48 -12.46 -3.19
CA ASN A 334 -6.02 -12.50 -3.28
C ASN A 334 -5.33 -12.47 -1.91
N LEU A 335 -5.94 -11.81 -0.91
CA LEU A 335 -5.40 -11.76 0.46
C LEU A 335 -5.47 -13.12 1.17
N TYR A 336 -6.40 -13.96 0.74
CA TYR A 336 -6.62 -15.30 1.31
C TYR A 336 -6.01 -16.45 0.49
N LEU A 337 -5.27 -16.15 -0.59
CA LEU A 337 -4.45 -17.15 -1.28
C LEU A 337 -3.42 -17.76 -0.33
N ASN A 338 -3.06 -19.03 -0.60
CA ASN A 338 -2.12 -19.76 0.25
C ASN A 338 -0.66 -19.31 0.11
N ASN A 339 -0.35 -18.49 -0.88
CA ASN A 339 1.00 -18.18 -1.33
C ASN A 339 1.28 -16.66 -1.44
N ASN A 340 0.39 -15.80 -0.96
CA ASN A 340 0.53 -14.36 -1.08
C ASN A 340 0.00 -13.61 0.15
N TYR A 341 0.51 -12.42 0.43
CA TYR A 341 0.12 -11.44 1.45
C TYR A 341 0.01 -11.96 2.89
N TYR A 342 -0.74 -13.02 3.13
CA TYR A 342 -1.08 -13.59 4.46
C TYR A 342 -1.75 -12.57 5.41
N CYS A 343 -2.56 -11.67 4.84
CA CYS A 343 -3.35 -10.70 5.58
C CYS A 343 -4.65 -11.33 6.09
N ASP A 344 -4.93 -11.21 7.38
CA ASP A 344 -6.21 -11.64 7.97
C ASP A 344 -7.10 -10.44 8.23
N VAL A 345 -7.54 -9.80 7.14
CA VAL A 345 -8.32 -8.56 7.20
C VAL A 345 -9.65 -8.73 7.93
N LYS A 346 -10.25 -9.94 7.89
CA LYS A 346 -11.50 -10.22 8.62
C LYS A 346 -11.27 -10.23 10.14
N GLU A 347 -10.13 -10.79 10.60
CA GLU A 347 -9.73 -10.73 11.99
C GLU A 347 -9.48 -9.28 12.42
N TRP A 348 -8.74 -8.50 11.61
CA TRP A 348 -8.36 -7.14 11.96
C TRP A 348 -9.54 -6.17 11.96
N MET A 349 -10.48 -6.33 11.01
CA MET A 349 -11.69 -5.51 10.94
C MET A 349 -12.71 -5.88 12.01
N GLY A 350 -12.85 -7.17 12.29
CA GLY A 350 -13.90 -7.69 13.18
C GLY A 350 -13.62 -7.53 14.67
N ASN A 351 -12.36 -7.32 15.06
CA ASN A 351 -11.94 -7.28 16.46
C ASN A 351 -11.23 -5.97 16.81
N PRO A 352 -11.44 -5.43 18.03
CA PRO A 352 -10.69 -4.27 18.50
C PRO A 352 -9.21 -4.62 18.76
N GLY A 353 -8.34 -3.62 18.73
CA GLY A 353 -6.94 -3.78 19.11
C GLY A 353 -6.00 -4.17 17.96
N TYR A 354 -6.45 -4.10 16.71
CA TYR A 354 -5.63 -4.31 15.52
C TYR A 354 -5.41 -3.05 14.70
N ILE A 355 -6.48 -2.35 14.35
CA ILE A 355 -6.46 -1.17 13.47
C ILE A 355 -7.56 -0.18 13.86
N ASP A 356 -7.39 1.10 13.53
CA ASP A 356 -8.43 2.12 13.59
C ASP A 356 -9.16 2.26 12.24
N TYR A 357 -8.49 1.94 11.13
CA TYR A 357 -9.08 1.94 9.79
C TYR A 357 -8.42 0.95 8.85
N ILE A 358 -9.16 0.61 7.80
CA ILE A 358 -8.65 -0.15 6.65
C ILE A 358 -8.99 0.61 5.36
N CYS A 359 -8.04 0.62 4.41
CA CYS A 359 -8.17 1.30 3.12
C CYS A 359 -7.79 0.37 1.96
N PRO A 360 -8.67 -0.55 1.53
CA PRO A 360 -8.37 -1.42 0.40
C PRO A 360 -8.09 -0.62 -0.87
N GLN A 361 -7.08 -1.05 -1.63
CA GLN A 361 -6.64 -0.45 -2.89
C GLN A 361 -7.56 -0.90 -4.04
N ILE A 362 -8.73 -0.25 -4.20
CA ILE A 362 -9.74 -0.61 -5.20
C ILE A 362 -9.47 0.14 -6.50
N TYR A 363 -8.44 -0.30 -7.24
CA TYR A 363 -7.86 0.41 -8.39
C TYR A 363 -8.47 0.03 -9.75
N TRP A 364 -9.73 -0.41 -9.79
CA TRP A 364 -10.44 -0.84 -10.99
C TRP A 364 -11.63 0.05 -11.30
N SER A 365 -11.96 0.18 -12.59
CA SER A 365 -13.19 0.87 -13.01
C SER A 365 -14.45 0.06 -12.69
N PHE A 366 -15.62 0.63 -12.94
CA PHE A 366 -16.90 -0.09 -12.81
C PHE A 366 -17.02 -1.26 -13.80
N GLU A 367 -16.32 -1.17 -14.93
CA GLU A 367 -16.41 -2.09 -16.06
C GLU A 367 -15.24 -3.09 -16.12
N HIS A 368 -14.41 -3.14 -15.08
CA HIS A 368 -13.31 -4.11 -15.04
C HIS A 368 -13.85 -5.55 -15.02
N PRO A 369 -13.38 -6.46 -15.90
CA PRO A 369 -14.02 -7.77 -16.12
C PRO A 369 -14.02 -8.68 -14.90
N SER A 370 -12.96 -8.65 -14.07
CA SER A 370 -12.82 -9.55 -12.91
C SER A 370 -13.06 -8.87 -11.57
N CYS A 371 -12.77 -7.59 -11.46
CA CYS A 371 -12.85 -6.81 -10.21
C CYS A 371 -13.56 -5.47 -10.44
N PRO A 372 -14.82 -5.44 -10.92
CA PRO A 372 -15.55 -4.18 -11.10
C PRO A 372 -15.68 -3.46 -9.76
N TYR A 373 -15.47 -2.14 -9.76
CA TYR A 373 -15.42 -1.31 -8.55
C TYR A 373 -16.59 -1.58 -7.58
N LYS A 374 -17.83 -1.55 -8.09
CA LYS A 374 -19.03 -1.80 -7.29
C LYS A 374 -18.97 -3.13 -6.54
N LYS A 375 -18.71 -4.23 -7.27
CA LYS A 375 -18.62 -5.57 -6.68
C LYS A 375 -17.48 -5.66 -5.66
N THR A 376 -16.32 -5.08 -6.00
CA THR A 376 -15.15 -5.11 -5.12
C THR A 376 -15.40 -4.33 -3.83
N LEU A 377 -15.96 -3.12 -3.90
CA LEU A 377 -16.28 -2.35 -2.71
C LEU A 377 -17.30 -3.08 -1.83
N ASN A 378 -18.38 -3.64 -2.42
CA ASN A 378 -19.38 -4.37 -1.66
C ASN A 378 -18.80 -5.56 -0.90
N THR A 379 -17.81 -6.28 -1.46
CA THR A 379 -17.13 -7.35 -0.70
C THR A 379 -16.39 -6.85 0.55
N TRP A 380 -16.00 -5.57 0.60
CA TRP A 380 -15.39 -4.96 1.78
C TRP A 380 -16.43 -4.44 2.77
N THR A 381 -17.55 -3.88 2.28
CA THR A 381 -18.65 -3.43 3.15
C THR A 381 -19.37 -4.60 3.83
N ASP A 382 -19.42 -5.77 3.17
CA ASP A 382 -20.01 -7.01 3.70
C ASP A 382 -19.20 -7.69 4.82
N ILE A 383 -17.93 -7.30 5.02
CA ILE A 383 -17.13 -7.83 6.12
C ILE A 383 -17.66 -7.27 7.44
N LYS A 384 -18.00 -8.18 8.39
CA LYS A 384 -18.33 -7.77 9.76
C LYS A 384 -17.20 -6.89 10.33
N ARG A 385 -17.55 -5.68 10.69
CA ARG A 385 -16.61 -4.65 11.14
C ARG A 385 -16.92 -4.24 12.58
N HIS A 386 -15.88 -4.14 13.41
CA HIS A 386 -16.03 -3.55 14.74
C HIS A 386 -16.35 -2.04 14.60
N LYS A 387 -17.23 -1.50 15.44
CA LYS A 387 -17.71 -0.10 15.35
C LYS A 387 -16.61 0.97 15.38
N SER A 388 -15.45 0.65 15.97
CA SER A 388 -14.30 1.58 16.03
C SER A 388 -13.46 1.59 14.74
N VAL A 389 -13.63 0.62 13.83
CA VAL A 389 -12.82 0.50 12.63
C VAL A 389 -13.49 1.20 11.46
N LYS A 390 -12.84 2.19 10.88
CA LYS A 390 -13.34 2.90 9.69
C LYS A 390 -12.91 2.18 8.41
N LEU A 391 -13.77 2.24 7.39
CA LEU A 391 -13.47 1.77 6.04
C LEU A 391 -13.26 2.98 5.13
N TYR A 392 -12.08 3.09 4.53
CA TYR A 392 -11.78 4.05 3.46
C TYR A 392 -11.66 3.30 2.13
N ALA A 393 -11.88 3.98 1.01
CA ALA A 393 -11.62 3.40 -0.31
C ALA A 393 -10.37 4.03 -0.92
N GLY A 394 -9.38 3.19 -1.24
CA GLY A 394 -8.20 3.59 -2.01
C GLY A 394 -8.54 3.68 -3.50
N LEU A 395 -8.34 4.84 -4.12
CA LEU A 395 -8.72 5.15 -5.49
C LEU A 395 -7.50 5.41 -6.38
N ALA A 396 -7.57 4.94 -7.63
CA ALA A 396 -6.47 5.00 -8.59
C ALA A 396 -6.41 6.33 -9.36
N ALA A 397 -5.89 7.39 -8.76
CA ALA A 397 -5.67 8.67 -9.45
C ALA A 397 -4.75 8.49 -10.69
N TYR A 398 -3.81 7.55 -10.64
CA TYR A 398 -2.91 7.23 -11.76
C TYR A 398 -3.62 6.64 -12.99
N ARG A 399 -4.88 6.25 -12.87
CA ARG A 399 -5.73 5.81 -13.99
C ARG A 399 -6.57 6.95 -14.58
N ALA A 400 -6.65 8.08 -13.91
CA ALA A 400 -7.39 9.23 -14.40
C ALA A 400 -6.81 9.76 -15.72
N GLY A 401 -7.65 9.99 -16.72
CA GLY A 401 -7.25 10.58 -18.00
C GLY A 401 -6.28 9.76 -18.84
N ILE A 402 -6.23 8.44 -18.66
CA ILE A 402 -5.50 7.54 -19.56
C ILE A 402 -6.23 7.41 -20.89
N SER A 403 -5.48 7.22 -21.98
CA SER A 403 -6.00 7.01 -23.32
C SER A 403 -6.74 5.67 -23.47
N SER A 404 -7.59 5.55 -24.49
CA SER A 404 -8.25 4.28 -24.83
C SER A 404 -7.25 3.16 -25.15
N LYS A 405 -6.08 3.49 -25.71
CA LYS A 405 -5.01 2.53 -25.98
C LYS A 405 -4.42 1.99 -24.67
N GLU A 406 -4.12 2.86 -23.70
CA GLU A 406 -3.63 2.47 -22.37
C GLU A 406 -4.67 1.68 -21.59
N ALA A 407 -5.92 2.12 -21.59
CA ALA A 407 -7.03 1.43 -20.94
C ALA A 407 -7.25 0.01 -21.50
N LYS A 408 -7.10 -0.16 -22.83
CA LYS A 408 -7.10 -1.49 -23.49
C LYS A 408 -5.91 -2.34 -23.07
N ALA A 409 -4.72 -1.76 -23.01
CA ALA A 409 -3.48 -2.45 -22.66
C ALA A 409 -3.51 -3.02 -21.24
N ILE A 410 -4.12 -2.31 -20.28
CA ILE A 410 -4.28 -2.77 -18.91
C ILE A 410 -5.51 -3.67 -18.70
N GLY A 411 -6.31 -3.90 -19.74
CA GLY A 411 -7.53 -4.73 -19.66
C GLY A 411 -8.71 -4.08 -18.91
N ASP A 412 -8.67 -2.75 -18.71
CA ASP A 412 -9.72 -2.00 -17.99
C ASP A 412 -10.17 -0.77 -18.78
N LYS A 413 -11.00 -1.02 -19.80
CA LYS A 413 -11.49 0.01 -20.75
C LYS A 413 -12.38 1.07 -20.09
N GLY A 414 -12.90 0.79 -18.91
CA GLY A 414 -13.80 1.71 -18.20
C GLY A 414 -13.14 3.04 -17.84
N TRP A 415 -11.82 3.06 -17.59
CA TRP A 415 -11.09 4.27 -17.29
C TRP A 415 -11.03 5.31 -18.42
N ALA A 416 -11.17 4.89 -19.67
CA ALA A 416 -11.17 5.79 -20.83
C ALA A 416 -12.59 6.22 -21.30
N LYS A 417 -13.66 5.76 -20.62
CA LYS A 417 -15.02 6.07 -21.03
C LYS A 417 -15.46 7.49 -20.69
N SER A 418 -14.93 8.07 -19.61
CA SER A 418 -15.32 9.40 -19.17
C SER A 418 -14.25 10.01 -18.22
N ASN A 419 -14.35 11.32 -18.01
CA ASN A 419 -13.56 12.02 -17.00
C ASN A 419 -14.31 12.11 -15.63
N THR A 420 -15.11 11.11 -15.29
CA THR A 420 -15.93 11.10 -14.06
C THR A 420 -15.92 9.75 -13.33
N VAL A 421 -14.97 8.86 -13.67
CA VAL A 421 -14.89 7.53 -13.04
C VAL A 421 -14.65 7.66 -11.54
N LEU A 422 -13.63 8.44 -11.11
CA LEU A 422 -13.35 8.70 -9.70
C LEU A 422 -14.54 9.35 -8.98
N LYS A 423 -15.16 10.37 -9.62
CA LYS A 423 -16.37 11.02 -9.07
C LYS A 423 -17.51 10.01 -8.85
N ARG A 424 -17.75 9.12 -9.81
CA ARG A 424 -18.77 8.05 -9.70
C ARG A 424 -18.42 7.06 -8.60
N GLN A 425 -17.14 6.71 -8.45
CA GLN A 425 -16.65 5.82 -7.40
C GLN A 425 -16.91 6.40 -6.01
N ILE A 426 -16.58 7.67 -5.80
CA ILE A 426 -16.86 8.39 -4.54
C ILE A 426 -18.34 8.39 -4.24
N LYS A 427 -19.18 8.85 -5.19
CA LYS A 427 -20.64 8.90 -4.99
C LYS A 427 -21.24 7.52 -4.69
N TYR A 428 -20.78 6.48 -5.39
CA TYR A 428 -21.24 5.12 -5.12
C TYR A 428 -20.87 4.70 -3.68
N ALA A 429 -19.64 4.92 -3.26
CA ALA A 429 -19.18 4.57 -1.93
C ALA A 429 -19.90 5.37 -0.83
N GLN A 430 -20.12 6.68 -1.02
CA GLN A 430 -20.91 7.52 -0.11
C GLN A 430 -22.34 6.99 0.03
N ASN A 431 -22.98 6.57 -1.07
CA ASN A 431 -24.34 6.04 -1.07
C ASN A 431 -24.47 4.69 -0.33
N THR A 432 -23.38 3.94 -0.13
CA THR A 432 -23.43 2.73 0.72
C THR A 432 -23.61 3.06 2.20
N GLY A 433 -23.22 4.26 2.64
CA GLY A 433 -23.21 4.64 4.05
C GLY A 433 -22.14 3.95 4.88
N GLU A 434 -21.33 3.05 4.29
CA GLU A 434 -20.36 2.21 4.98
C GLU A 434 -18.91 2.73 4.90
N THR A 435 -18.62 3.64 3.97
CA THR A 435 -17.30 4.23 3.81
C THR A 435 -17.19 5.54 4.59
N SER A 436 -16.03 5.78 5.17
CA SER A 436 -15.73 6.98 5.97
C SER A 436 -14.72 7.89 5.28
N GLY A 437 -14.38 7.64 4.02
CA GLY A 437 -13.47 8.48 3.24
C GLY A 437 -12.75 7.77 2.11
N PHE A 438 -11.86 8.52 1.47
CA PHE A 438 -11.16 8.14 0.24
C PHE A 438 -9.69 8.52 0.33
N ILE A 439 -8.81 7.69 -0.27
CA ILE A 439 -7.39 8.02 -0.39
C ILE A 439 -6.95 7.81 -1.84
N PHE A 440 -6.38 8.83 -2.47
CA PHE A 440 -5.95 8.81 -3.87
C PHE A 440 -4.49 8.35 -4.00
N PHE A 441 -4.23 7.39 -4.87
CA PHE A 441 -2.89 6.97 -5.25
C PHE A 441 -2.57 7.50 -6.65
N ASP A 442 -1.64 8.47 -6.83
CA ASP A 442 -0.90 9.16 -5.79
C ASP A 442 -0.77 10.67 -6.12
N TYR A 443 0.04 11.38 -5.34
CA TYR A 443 0.25 12.84 -5.47
C TYR A 443 0.78 13.25 -6.86
N SER A 444 1.69 12.46 -7.47
CA SER A 444 2.25 12.79 -8.79
C SER A 444 1.16 12.99 -9.84
N ASP A 445 0.05 12.27 -9.72
CA ASP A 445 -1.07 12.31 -10.65
C ASP A 445 -1.94 13.57 -10.50
N LEU A 446 -1.91 14.22 -9.34
CA LEU A 446 -2.58 15.50 -9.14
C LEU A 446 -1.98 16.61 -10.04
N LYS A 447 -0.73 16.46 -10.45
CA LYS A 447 -0.01 17.40 -11.33
C LYS A 447 -0.17 17.07 -12.82
N ARG A 448 -0.58 15.86 -13.16
CA ARG A 448 -0.65 15.36 -14.52
C ARG A 448 -1.79 16.03 -15.30
N SER A 449 -1.47 16.71 -16.39
CA SER A 449 -2.41 17.49 -17.20
C SER A 449 -3.58 16.64 -17.72
N SER A 450 -3.32 15.40 -18.18
CA SER A 450 -4.35 14.47 -18.67
C SER A 450 -5.31 14.02 -17.59
N ALA A 451 -4.90 13.95 -16.33
CA ALA A 451 -5.72 13.54 -15.19
C ALA A 451 -6.56 14.70 -14.60
N ARG A 452 -6.14 15.93 -14.82
CA ARG A 452 -6.68 17.13 -14.13
C ARG A 452 -8.19 17.24 -14.16
N LYS A 453 -8.81 17.05 -15.35
CA LYS A 453 -10.28 17.16 -15.50
C LYS A 453 -11.02 16.16 -14.62
N GLU A 454 -10.54 14.93 -14.58
CA GLU A 454 -11.17 13.88 -13.77
C GLU A 454 -10.93 14.08 -12.27
N ILE A 455 -9.71 14.42 -11.85
CA ILE A 455 -9.38 14.71 -10.47
C ILE A 455 -10.22 15.90 -9.97
N ASN A 456 -10.28 17.01 -10.72
CA ASN A 456 -11.11 18.16 -10.35
C ASN A 456 -12.60 17.80 -10.23
N ASN A 457 -13.12 16.91 -11.08
CA ASN A 457 -14.51 16.45 -10.97
C ASN A 457 -14.74 15.62 -9.70
N ALA A 458 -13.75 14.88 -9.24
CA ALA A 458 -13.80 14.09 -8.02
C ALA A 458 -13.65 14.95 -6.77
N THR A 459 -12.62 15.82 -6.71
CA THR A 459 -12.30 16.63 -5.52
C THR A 459 -13.32 17.74 -5.25
N LYS A 460 -14.15 18.11 -6.24
CA LYS A 460 -15.34 18.96 -6.00
C LYS A 460 -16.33 18.35 -5.01
N LEU A 461 -16.29 17.05 -4.77
CA LEU A 461 -17.11 16.37 -3.76
C LEU A 461 -16.51 16.47 -2.35
N PHE A 462 -15.30 16.97 -2.20
CA PHE A 462 -14.57 17.12 -0.93
C PHE A 462 -14.84 18.47 -0.22
N LYS A 463 -15.93 19.11 -0.57
CA LYS A 463 -16.34 20.41 0.02
C LYS A 463 -17.24 20.21 1.22
#